data_3867d45701b0220b7dcb9e598f7f4e75
#
_entry.id   3867d45701b0220b7dcb9e598f7f4e75
#
_cell.length_a   1.000
_cell.length_b   1.000
_cell.length_c   1.000
_cell.angle_alpha   90.00
_cell.angle_beta   90.00
_cell.angle_gamma   90.00
#
_symmetry.space_group_name_H-M   'P 1'
#
loop_
_entity.id
_entity.type
_entity.pdbx_description
1 polymer ?
#
loop_
_entity_poly.entity_id
_entity_poly.type
_entity_poly.pdbx_seq_one_letter_code
_entity_poly.pdbx_strand_id
1 'polypeptide(L)'
;MEKKKSFNRIFLTIGLVALGVAFAACSRTETALELNTDTNGLALRGFDAVAYFAVDSAIKGDPKYEYAWNGAKWIFTNEENMKKFQADPETYAPQFGGYCSYAVSEGYTADGDPEAWKIVDGKLYLNYNQEVKQKWEQNEAERIDKGTVNWQEFKKKKPEHKG
;
A
#
# COMPACT_ATOMS: atom_id res chain seq x y z
N MET A 1 -46.05 -13.18 78.83
CA MET A 1 -46.37 -12.80 77.44
C MET A 1 -45.38 -11.76 77.01
N GLU A 2 -44.29 -12.16 76.37
CA GLU A 2 -43.24 -11.23 75.92
C GLU A 2 -43.09 -11.35 74.44
N LYS A 3 -43.26 -10.25 73.75
CA LYS A 3 -43.11 -10.13 72.31
C LYS A 3 -41.62 -9.96 71.93
N LYS A 4 -41.00 -10.96 71.31
CA LYS A 4 -39.68 -10.88 70.69
C LYS A 4 -39.76 -9.98 69.47
N LYS A 5 -39.04 -8.86 69.47
CA LYS A 5 -38.79 -8.01 68.32
C LYS A 5 -37.69 -8.64 67.50
N SER A 6 -38.03 -9.05 66.25
CA SER A 6 -37.08 -9.44 65.26
C SER A 6 -36.31 -8.24 64.66
N PHE A 7 -34.99 -8.27 64.75
CA PHE A 7 -34.12 -7.23 64.26
C PHE A 7 -33.66 -7.66 62.86
N ASN A 8 -34.26 -7.07 61.83
CA ASN A 8 -33.86 -7.29 60.44
C ASN A 8 -32.54 -6.57 60.16
N ARG A 9 -31.47 -7.32 59.99
CA ARG A 9 -30.20 -6.81 59.50
C ARG A 9 -30.26 -6.75 57.97
N ILE A 10 -30.38 -5.54 57.43
CA ILE A 10 -30.22 -5.26 55.99
C ILE A 10 -28.73 -5.27 55.70
N PHE A 11 -28.25 -6.31 54.99
CA PHE A 11 -26.91 -6.31 54.43
C PHE A 11 -26.92 -5.49 53.15
N LEU A 12 -26.30 -4.29 53.23
CA LEU A 12 -26.05 -3.44 52.08
C LEU A 12 -24.82 -3.99 51.35
N THR A 13 -25.04 -4.77 50.30
CA THR A 13 -23.97 -5.20 49.41
C THR A 13 -23.61 -4.05 48.46
N ILE A 14 -22.48 -3.42 48.72
CA ILE A 14 -21.88 -2.44 47.80
C ILE A 14 -21.29 -3.22 46.64
N GLY A 15 -22.00 -3.22 45.50
CA GLY A 15 -21.50 -3.75 44.25
C GLY A 15 -20.43 -2.81 43.67
N LEU A 16 -19.18 -3.25 43.69
CA LEU A 16 -18.06 -2.57 43.02
C LEU A 16 -18.18 -2.82 41.54
N VAL A 17 -18.74 -1.87 40.79
CA VAL A 17 -18.72 -1.91 39.33
C VAL A 17 -17.32 -1.52 38.86
N ALA A 18 -16.49 -2.49 38.56
CA ALA A 18 -15.22 -2.28 37.90
C ALA A 18 -15.50 -1.91 36.44
N LEU A 19 -15.39 -0.62 36.13
CA LEU A 19 -15.46 -0.09 34.78
C LEU A 19 -14.15 -0.49 34.05
N GLY A 20 -14.16 -1.63 33.39
CA GLY A 20 -13.07 -2.08 32.55
C GLY A 20 -12.93 -1.16 31.34
N VAL A 21 -11.99 -0.21 31.39
CA VAL A 21 -11.56 0.55 30.21
C VAL A 21 -10.80 -0.42 29.32
N ALA A 22 -11.49 -0.97 28.32
CA ALA A 22 -10.84 -1.71 27.23
C ALA A 22 -10.00 -0.70 26.43
N PHE A 23 -8.71 -0.64 26.71
CA PHE A 23 -7.75 -0.05 25.78
C PHE A 23 -7.76 -0.92 24.53
N ALA A 24 -8.50 -0.49 23.51
CA ALA A 24 -8.30 -0.95 22.17
C ALA A 24 -6.87 -0.53 21.79
N ALA A 25 -5.91 -1.43 22.04
CA ALA A 25 -4.60 -1.32 21.47
C ALA A 25 -4.81 -1.37 19.94
N CYS A 26 -4.77 -0.20 19.30
CA CYS A 26 -4.62 -0.08 17.87
C CYS A 26 -3.25 -0.70 17.55
N SER A 27 -3.23 -2.01 17.33
CA SER A 27 -2.07 -2.67 16.73
C SER A 27 -1.88 -1.99 15.38
N ARG A 28 -0.98 -1.01 15.32
CA ARG A 28 -0.32 -0.71 14.06
C ARG A 28 0.39 -2.00 13.68
N THR A 29 -0.28 -2.82 12.92
CA THR A 29 0.41 -3.78 12.06
C THR A 29 1.40 -2.92 11.28
N GLU A 30 2.69 -3.10 11.52
CA GLU A 30 3.71 -2.62 10.59
C GLU A 30 3.40 -3.31 9.28
N THR A 31 2.64 -2.60 8.44
CA THR A 31 2.26 -3.08 7.13
C THR A 31 3.54 -3.25 6.34
N ALA A 32 3.72 -4.46 5.85
CA ALA A 32 4.72 -4.80 4.87
C ALA A 32 4.81 -3.72 3.79
N LEU A 33 5.97 -3.60 3.19
CA LEU A 33 6.28 -2.66 2.12
C LEU A 33 5.28 -2.82 0.97
N GLU A 34 4.21 -2.04 0.93
CA GLU A 34 3.12 -2.28 -0.01
C GLU A 34 3.19 -1.38 -1.24
N LEU A 35 3.39 -0.08 -1.06
CA LEU A 35 3.44 0.89 -2.16
C LEU A 35 4.51 1.96 -1.93
N ASN A 36 5.21 2.30 -3.01
CA ASN A 36 6.05 3.48 -3.08
C ASN A 36 5.18 4.71 -3.32
N THR A 37 5.10 5.59 -2.32
CA THR A 37 4.35 6.84 -2.39
C THR A 37 5.26 8.04 -2.16
N ASP A 38 4.88 9.18 -2.69
CA ASP A 38 5.54 10.43 -2.36
C ASP A 38 5.18 10.90 -0.93
N THR A 39 5.74 12.04 -0.52
CA THR A 39 5.50 12.65 0.80
C THR A 39 4.04 13.05 1.05
N ASN A 40 3.20 13.12 0.01
CA ASN A 40 1.77 13.42 0.09
C ASN A 40 0.91 12.14 0.10
N GLY A 41 1.54 10.96 0.06
CA GLY A 41 0.86 9.67 -0.02
C GLY A 41 0.33 9.35 -1.43
N LEU A 42 0.86 10.01 -2.47
CA LEU A 42 0.47 9.75 -3.85
C LEU A 42 1.25 8.56 -4.42
N ALA A 43 0.55 7.55 -4.88
CA ALA A 43 1.12 6.50 -5.71
C ALA A 43 1.54 7.08 -7.06
N LEU A 44 2.57 6.49 -7.68
CA LEU A 44 3.09 6.93 -8.99
C LEU A 44 3.38 8.45 -9.04
N ARG A 45 3.65 9.09 -7.88
CA ARG A 45 3.84 10.54 -7.79
C ARG A 45 2.73 11.35 -8.49
N GLY A 46 1.48 10.82 -8.48
CA GLY A 46 0.31 11.42 -9.11
C GLY A 46 0.22 11.26 -10.63
N PHE A 47 0.91 10.29 -11.22
CA PHE A 47 0.66 9.86 -12.60
C PHE A 47 -0.51 8.88 -12.66
N ASP A 48 -1.26 8.91 -13.76
CA ASP A 48 -2.43 8.06 -13.98
C ASP A 48 -2.01 6.63 -14.34
N ALA A 49 -2.30 5.69 -13.47
CA ALA A 49 -1.95 4.28 -13.66
C ALA A 49 -2.56 3.66 -14.92
N VAL A 50 -3.76 4.11 -15.31
CA VAL A 50 -4.48 3.59 -16.48
C VAL A 50 -3.91 4.15 -17.78
N ALA A 51 -3.36 5.36 -17.76
CA ALA A 51 -2.83 6.02 -18.95
C ALA A 51 -1.68 5.23 -19.60
N TYR A 52 -0.83 4.57 -18.81
CA TYR A 52 0.23 3.70 -19.35
C TYR A 52 -0.31 2.61 -20.28
N PHE A 53 -1.47 2.04 -19.96
CA PHE A 53 -2.10 0.98 -20.75
C PHE A 53 -3.01 1.51 -21.84
N ALA A 54 -3.70 2.63 -21.58
CA ALA A 54 -4.70 3.16 -22.51
C ALA A 54 -4.10 3.96 -23.66
N VAL A 55 -3.02 4.69 -23.41
CA VAL A 55 -2.43 5.62 -24.37
C VAL A 55 -0.89 5.53 -24.45
N ASP A 56 -0.31 4.48 -23.86
CA ASP A 56 1.14 4.20 -23.89
C ASP A 56 2.00 5.41 -23.45
N SER A 57 1.57 6.06 -22.36
CA SER A 57 2.21 7.29 -21.92
C SER A 57 2.06 7.53 -20.41
N ALA A 58 3.12 8.08 -19.81
CA ALA A 58 3.10 8.60 -18.45
C ALA A 58 2.42 9.97 -18.43
N ILE A 59 1.20 10.06 -17.91
CA ILE A 59 0.41 11.30 -17.88
C ILE A 59 0.06 11.64 -16.45
N LYS A 60 0.29 12.88 -16.03
CA LYS A 60 -0.15 13.39 -14.72
C LYS A 60 -1.67 13.38 -14.63
N GLY A 61 -2.18 12.87 -13.49
CA GLY A 61 -3.60 12.95 -13.17
C GLY A 61 -4.02 14.36 -12.74
N ASP A 62 -5.34 14.56 -12.72
CA ASP A 62 -6.00 15.72 -12.12
C ASP A 62 -6.49 15.34 -10.72
N PRO A 63 -6.14 16.06 -9.64
CA PRO A 63 -6.61 15.78 -8.27
C PRO A 63 -8.13 15.69 -8.11
N LYS A 64 -8.90 16.21 -9.06
CA LYS A 64 -10.34 16.05 -9.12
C LYS A 64 -10.78 14.58 -9.22
N TYR A 65 -9.94 13.73 -9.81
CA TYR A 65 -10.21 12.31 -10.02
C TYR A 65 -9.29 11.47 -9.12
N GLU A 66 -9.51 11.58 -7.81
CA GLU A 66 -8.74 10.86 -6.78
C GLU A 66 -9.50 9.60 -6.33
N TYR A 67 -8.76 8.51 -6.11
CA TYR A 67 -9.26 7.30 -5.49
C TYR A 67 -8.24 6.76 -4.48
N ALA A 68 -8.71 6.37 -3.29
CA ALA A 68 -7.88 5.75 -2.27
C ALA A 68 -7.92 4.23 -2.42
N TRP A 69 -6.74 3.61 -2.61
CA TRP A 69 -6.60 2.17 -2.69
C TRP A 69 -5.27 1.72 -2.09
N ASN A 70 -5.30 0.63 -1.35
CA ASN A 70 -4.15 -0.02 -0.74
C ASN A 70 -3.22 0.95 0.03
N GLY A 71 -3.81 1.84 0.84
CA GLY A 71 -3.09 2.78 1.70
C GLY A 71 -2.48 4.00 0.98
N ALA A 72 -2.70 4.16 -0.32
CA ALA A 72 -2.22 5.28 -1.12
C ALA A 72 -3.36 6.02 -1.83
N LYS A 73 -3.07 7.23 -2.27
CA LYS A 73 -3.92 8.05 -3.13
C LYS A 73 -3.49 7.87 -4.58
N TRP A 74 -4.45 7.64 -5.44
CA TRP A 74 -4.26 7.49 -6.89
C TRP A 74 -4.99 8.60 -7.60
N ILE A 75 -4.34 9.23 -8.57
CA ILE A 75 -4.89 10.36 -9.32
C ILE A 75 -4.95 9.99 -10.81
N PHE A 76 -6.08 10.31 -11.45
CA PHE A 76 -6.35 9.92 -12.83
C PHE A 76 -6.57 11.15 -13.71
N THR A 77 -6.39 11.00 -15.01
CA THR A 77 -6.59 12.07 -15.99
C THR A 77 -8.06 12.41 -16.17
N ASN A 78 -8.95 11.44 -15.93
CA ASN A 78 -10.40 11.57 -16.11
C ASN A 78 -11.17 10.53 -15.29
N GLU A 79 -12.47 10.71 -15.22
CA GLU A 79 -13.38 9.81 -14.48
C GLU A 79 -13.43 8.40 -15.05
N GLU A 80 -13.27 8.23 -16.36
CA GLU A 80 -13.28 6.91 -17.00
C GLU A 80 -12.09 6.08 -16.55
N ASN A 81 -10.87 6.65 -16.55
CA ASN A 81 -9.68 5.99 -16.05
C ASN A 81 -9.80 5.65 -14.56
N MET A 82 -10.32 6.57 -13.75
CA MET A 82 -10.58 6.31 -12.34
C MET A 82 -11.51 5.10 -12.16
N LYS A 83 -12.61 5.03 -12.92
CA LYS A 83 -13.57 3.90 -12.87
C LYS A 83 -12.94 2.58 -13.33
N LYS A 84 -12.08 2.60 -14.37
CA LYS A 84 -11.34 1.41 -14.81
C LYS A 84 -10.43 0.89 -13.70
N PHE A 85 -9.69 1.78 -13.04
CA PHE A 85 -8.85 1.42 -11.91
C PHE A 85 -9.67 0.88 -10.74
N GLN A 86 -10.80 1.52 -10.39
CA GLN A 86 -11.69 1.06 -9.31
C GLN A 86 -12.23 -0.35 -9.56
N ALA A 87 -12.51 -0.70 -10.80
CA ALA A 87 -13.03 -2.02 -11.17
C ALA A 87 -11.97 -3.13 -11.03
N ASP A 88 -10.71 -2.85 -11.35
CA ASP A 88 -9.60 -3.80 -11.27
C ASP A 88 -8.26 -3.10 -11.02
N PRO A 89 -7.99 -2.67 -9.76
CA PRO A 89 -6.77 -1.96 -9.44
C PRO A 89 -5.49 -2.76 -9.71
N GLU A 90 -5.54 -4.08 -9.52
CA GLU A 90 -4.35 -4.94 -9.63
C GLU A 90 -3.83 -5.03 -11.07
N THR A 91 -4.71 -4.89 -12.05
CA THR A 91 -4.31 -4.85 -13.47
C THR A 91 -3.49 -3.59 -13.80
N TYR A 92 -3.80 -2.46 -13.18
CA TYR A 92 -3.18 -1.16 -13.53
C TYR A 92 -2.08 -0.75 -12.56
N ALA A 93 -2.09 -1.26 -11.33
CA ALA A 93 -1.07 -0.93 -10.34
C ALA A 93 0.31 -1.45 -10.77
N PRO A 94 1.38 -0.67 -10.53
CA PRO A 94 2.72 -1.10 -10.89
C PRO A 94 3.16 -2.31 -10.07
N GLN A 95 3.93 -3.19 -10.70
CA GLN A 95 4.55 -4.31 -10.03
C GLN A 95 5.54 -3.82 -8.95
N PHE A 96 5.80 -4.66 -7.98
CA PHE A 96 6.70 -4.35 -6.87
C PHE A 96 6.32 -3.06 -6.12
N GLY A 97 5.02 -2.77 -6.04
CA GLY A 97 4.51 -1.59 -5.36
C GLY A 97 4.97 -0.24 -5.95
N GLY A 98 5.45 -0.20 -7.20
CA GLY A 98 5.98 1.00 -7.83
C GLY A 98 7.42 1.36 -7.42
N TYR A 99 8.11 0.47 -6.71
CA TYR A 99 9.56 0.58 -6.51
C TYR A 99 10.32 0.26 -7.80
N CYS A 100 11.58 0.70 -7.85
CA CYS A 100 12.49 0.42 -8.97
C CYS A 100 12.67 -1.09 -9.15
N SER A 101 12.25 -1.63 -10.30
CA SER A 101 12.31 -3.06 -10.61
C SER A 101 13.72 -3.60 -10.66
N TYR A 102 14.69 -2.80 -11.11
CA TYR A 102 16.10 -3.14 -11.02
C TYR A 102 16.53 -3.35 -9.57
N ALA A 103 16.25 -2.38 -8.69
CA ALA A 103 16.62 -2.45 -7.28
C ALA A 103 16.00 -3.67 -6.58
N VAL A 104 14.71 -3.92 -6.83
CA VAL A 104 14.01 -5.09 -6.30
C VAL A 104 14.65 -6.39 -6.76
N SER A 105 15.07 -6.48 -8.03
CA SER A 105 15.79 -7.66 -8.53
C SER A 105 17.15 -7.88 -7.87
N GLU A 106 17.78 -6.81 -7.36
CA GLU A 106 19.07 -6.85 -6.64
C GLU A 106 18.91 -6.99 -5.10
N GLY A 107 17.68 -7.13 -4.59
CA GLY A 107 17.44 -7.41 -3.17
C GLY A 107 17.30 -6.19 -2.27
N TYR A 108 17.06 -5.00 -2.82
CA TYR A 108 16.80 -3.77 -2.06
C TYR A 108 15.67 -2.96 -2.72
N THR A 109 15.23 -1.87 -2.10
CA THR A 109 14.29 -0.94 -2.73
C THR A 109 14.94 0.39 -3.05
N ALA A 110 14.46 1.02 -4.10
CA ALA A 110 14.70 2.42 -4.45
C ALA A 110 13.43 2.96 -5.11
N ASP A 111 13.28 4.27 -5.14
CA ASP A 111 12.11 4.89 -5.76
C ASP A 111 12.00 4.54 -7.24
N GLY A 112 10.77 4.34 -7.70
CA GLY A 112 10.45 4.26 -9.13
C GLY A 112 10.16 5.64 -9.69
N ASP A 113 10.70 5.90 -10.88
CA ASP A 113 10.36 7.08 -11.67
C ASP A 113 9.19 6.75 -12.59
N PRO A 114 8.05 7.44 -12.49
CA PRO A 114 6.90 7.24 -13.36
C PRO A 114 7.19 7.40 -14.85
N GLU A 115 8.24 8.11 -15.23
CA GLU A 115 8.65 8.28 -16.62
C GLU A 115 9.63 7.20 -17.10
N ALA A 116 10.24 6.44 -16.20
CA ALA A 116 11.15 5.32 -16.51
C ALA A 116 10.42 3.96 -16.40
N TRP A 117 9.39 3.78 -17.18
CA TRP A 117 8.46 2.66 -17.13
C TRP A 117 8.54 1.73 -18.34
N LYS A 118 7.98 0.53 -18.17
CA LYS A 118 7.73 -0.44 -19.26
C LYS A 118 6.56 -1.35 -18.89
N ILE A 119 5.75 -1.72 -19.88
CA ILE A 119 4.78 -2.79 -19.77
C ILE A 119 5.38 -4.06 -20.35
N VAL A 120 5.39 -5.14 -19.57
CA VAL A 120 5.82 -6.48 -19.98
C VAL A 120 4.73 -7.47 -19.60
N ASP A 121 4.24 -8.23 -20.57
CA ASP A 121 3.14 -9.20 -20.37
C ASP A 121 1.93 -8.59 -19.63
N GLY A 122 1.54 -7.38 -20.02
CA GLY A 122 0.40 -6.65 -19.43
C GLY A 122 0.63 -6.14 -18.01
N LYS A 123 1.86 -6.07 -17.52
CA LYS A 123 2.23 -5.60 -16.19
C LYS A 123 3.13 -4.37 -16.27
N LEU A 124 2.85 -3.37 -15.46
CA LEU A 124 3.60 -2.12 -15.40
C LEU A 124 4.80 -2.26 -14.46
N TYR A 125 5.99 -1.99 -14.95
CA TYR A 125 7.24 -1.94 -14.19
C TYR A 125 7.84 -0.54 -14.24
N LEU A 126 8.34 -0.05 -13.08
CA LEU A 126 9.06 1.21 -12.99
C LEU A 126 10.54 0.96 -12.71
N ASN A 127 11.39 1.89 -13.11
CA ASN A 127 12.79 1.91 -12.75
C ASN A 127 13.18 3.28 -12.19
N TYR A 128 14.35 3.39 -11.56
CA TYR A 128 14.80 4.60 -10.88
C TYR A 128 14.95 5.80 -11.81
N ASN A 129 15.42 5.56 -13.04
CA ASN A 129 15.55 6.52 -14.15
C ASN A 129 15.74 5.77 -15.47
N GLN A 130 15.87 6.50 -16.57
CA GLN A 130 16.02 5.89 -17.92
C GLN A 130 17.29 5.05 -18.05
N GLU A 131 18.41 5.44 -17.45
CA GLU A 131 19.67 4.67 -17.50
C GLU A 131 19.50 3.31 -16.80
N VAL A 132 18.89 3.31 -15.61
CA VAL A 132 18.62 2.08 -14.86
C VAL A 132 17.59 1.20 -15.57
N LYS A 133 16.60 1.80 -16.24
CA LYS A 133 15.65 1.09 -17.08
C LYS A 133 16.37 0.34 -18.21
N GLN A 134 17.29 1.00 -18.93
CA GLN A 134 18.07 0.35 -19.99
C GLN A 134 18.91 -0.83 -19.45
N LYS A 135 19.50 -0.70 -18.27
CA LYS A 135 20.21 -1.81 -17.61
C LYS A 135 19.26 -2.95 -17.22
N TRP A 136 18.06 -2.65 -16.77
CA TRP A 136 17.05 -3.64 -16.44
C TRP A 136 16.58 -4.40 -17.69
N GLU A 137 16.38 -3.70 -18.80
CA GLU A 137 15.94 -4.27 -20.09
C GLU A 137 16.95 -5.25 -20.70
N GLN A 138 18.24 -5.16 -20.39
CA GLN A 138 19.26 -6.08 -20.91
C GLN A 138 19.04 -7.54 -20.48
N ASN A 139 18.44 -7.75 -19.30
CA ASN A 139 18.13 -9.07 -18.74
C ASN A 139 16.73 -9.09 -18.12
N GLU A 140 15.76 -8.55 -18.82
CA GLU A 140 14.41 -8.24 -18.33
C GLU A 140 13.71 -9.45 -17.68
N ALA A 141 13.65 -10.58 -18.36
CA ALA A 141 12.98 -11.77 -17.86
C ALA A 141 13.62 -12.28 -16.55
N GLU A 142 14.96 -12.41 -16.52
CA GLU A 142 15.69 -12.83 -15.32
C GLU A 142 15.46 -11.85 -14.14
N ARG A 143 15.43 -10.55 -14.42
CA ARG A 143 15.20 -9.53 -13.40
C ARG A 143 13.77 -9.53 -12.88
N ILE A 144 12.79 -9.80 -13.74
CA ILE A 144 11.39 -9.98 -13.32
C ILE A 144 11.27 -11.19 -12.39
N ASP A 145 11.90 -12.32 -12.73
CA ASP A 145 11.87 -13.53 -11.91
C ASP A 145 12.52 -13.29 -10.54
N LYS A 146 13.74 -12.74 -10.52
CA LYS A 146 14.43 -12.38 -9.28
C LYS A 146 13.63 -11.38 -8.43
N GLY A 147 13.10 -10.34 -9.08
CA GLY A 147 12.28 -9.33 -8.42
C GLY A 147 11.02 -9.92 -7.80
N THR A 148 10.39 -10.85 -8.49
CA THR A 148 9.19 -11.54 -7.99
C THR A 148 9.49 -12.35 -6.72
N VAL A 149 10.60 -13.08 -6.68
CA VAL A 149 11.05 -13.83 -5.49
C VAL A 149 11.36 -12.86 -4.34
N ASN A 150 12.20 -11.84 -4.59
CA ASN A 150 12.59 -10.86 -3.59
C ASN A 150 11.38 -10.09 -3.03
N TRP A 151 10.42 -9.74 -3.89
CA TRP A 151 9.21 -9.04 -3.47
C TRP A 151 8.37 -9.84 -2.47
N GLN A 152 8.29 -11.17 -2.62
CA GLN A 152 7.62 -12.00 -1.62
C GLN A 152 8.35 -11.99 -0.27
N GLU A 153 9.67 -11.93 -0.26
CA GLU A 153 10.45 -11.79 0.98
C GLU A 153 10.28 -10.39 1.60
N PHE A 154 10.22 -9.34 0.79
CA PHE A 154 10.01 -7.96 1.25
C PHE A 154 8.65 -7.76 1.93
N LYS A 155 7.63 -8.50 1.51
CA LYS A 155 6.33 -8.53 2.20
C LYS A 155 6.41 -9.14 3.61
N LYS A 156 7.42 -9.94 3.89
CA LYS A 156 7.65 -10.56 5.20
C LYS A 156 8.63 -9.74 6.05
N LYS A 157 9.62 -9.15 5.43
CA LYS A 157 10.65 -8.37 6.10
C LYS A 157 11.04 -7.18 5.22
N LYS A 158 10.84 -5.97 5.75
CA LYS A 158 11.18 -4.73 5.05
C LYS A 158 12.66 -4.71 4.63
N PRO A 159 12.98 -4.52 3.34
CA PRO A 159 14.37 -4.45 2.86
C PRO A 159 14.99 -3.08 3.14
N GLU A 160 16.31 -2.97 2.87
CA GLU A 160 16.99 -1.68 2.82
C GLU A 160 16.42 -0.81 1.68
N HIS A 161 16.13 0.46 1.96
CA HIS A 161 15.75 1.45 0.95
C HIS A 161 16.95 2.34 0.62
N LYS A 162 17.26 2.46 -0.67
CA LYS A 162 18.31 3.34 -1.20
C LYS A 162 17.66 4.36 -2.12
N GLY A 163 17.34 5.53 -1.56
CA GLY A 163 16.79 6.69 -2.25
C GLY A 163 17.85 7.71 -2.58
#